data_423cfc12035e459c41f3b2b74a7b17fd
#
_entry.id   423cfc12035e459c41f3b2b74a7b17fd
#
_cell.length_a   1.000
_cell.length_b   1.000
_cell.length_c   1.000
_cell.angle_alpha   90.00
_cell.angle_beta   90.00
_cell.angle_gamma   90.00
#
_symmetry.space_group_name_H-M   'P 1'
#
loop_
_entity.id
_entity.type
_entity.pdbx_description
1 polymer ?
#
loop_
_entity_poly.entity_id
_entity_poly.type
_entity_poly.pdbx_seq_one_letter_code
_entity_poly.pdbx_strand_id
1 'polypeptide(L)'
;MGASIFFRRDESIEKPEDRLTSAFIHSSYWDAFGDLLDAVLLPDYPKLHEIIKSEEGEYLKFYSFIELDKVGFNQAVKLIRDYIENQQNPTKWQKMANVVWEDVAEPYIIQDERYDVNP
;
A
#
# COMPACT_ATOMS: atom_id res chain seq x y z
N MET A 1 -5.31 13.40 13.61
CA MET A 1 -4.73 12.11 13.92
C MET A 1 -4.19 11.43 12.67
N GLY A 2 -3.10 10.69 12.78
CA GLY A 2 -2.48 10.07 11.63
C GLY A 2 -2.60 8.55 11.62
N ALA A 3 -2.18 7.97 10.52
CA ALA A 3 -2.18 6.55 10.29
C ALA A 3 -0.92 6.15 9.52
N SER A 4 -0.62 4.87 9.46
CA SER A 4 0.63 4.38 8.89
C SER A 4 0.41 3.45 7.71
N ILE A 5 1.40 3.39 6.82
CA ILE A 5 1.53 2.37 5.80
C ILE A 5 2.89 1.71 6.00
N PHE A 6 2.90 0.40 6.23
CA PHE A 6 4.13 -0.36 6.40
C PHE A 6 4.49 -1.03 5.07
N PHE A 7 5.74 -0.89 4.63
CA PHE A 7 6.17 -1.41 3.35
C PHE A 7 7.01 -2.67 3.48
N ARG A 8 7.96 -2.67 4.43
CA ARG A 8 8.90 -3.78 4.53
C ARG A 8 9.51 -3.85 5.93
N ARG A 9 9.89 -5.05 6.32
CA ARG A 9 10.67 -5.28 7.54
C ARG A 9 11.95 -6.02 7.18
N ASP A 10 13.09 -5.49 7.61
CA ASP A 10 14.40 -6.09 7.34
C ASP A 10 15.03 -6.53 8.67
N GLU A 11 14.95 -7.83 8.94
CA GLU A 11 15.47 -8.42 10.18
C GLU A 11 17.00 -8.45 10.21
N SER A 12 17.69 -8.21 9.08
CA SER A 12 19.14 -8.15 9.04
C SER A 12 19.70 -6.87 9.65
N ILE A 13 18.89 -5.84 9.80
CA ILE A 13 19.31 -4.58 10.39
C ILE A 13 19.41 -4.75 11.90
N GLU A 14 20.56 -4.36 12.46
CA GLU A 14 20.87 -4.55 13.87
C GLU A 14 19.94 -3.79 14.80
N LYS A 15 19.67 -2.51 14.49
CA LYS A 15 18.79 -1.68 15.32
C LYS A 15 17.32 -1.98 15.04
N PRO A 16 16.56 -2.46 16.04
CA PRO A 16 15.14 -2.78 15.81
C PRO A 16 14.32 -1.64 15.23
N GLU A 17 14.58 -0.41 15.62
CA GLU A 17 13.85 0.77 15.14
C GLU A 17 14.07 1.07 13.66
N ASP A 18 15.17 0.58 13.08
CA ASP A 18 15.49 0.80 11.69
C ASP A 18 15.02 -0.33 10.77
N ARG A 19 14.49 -1.41 11.34
CA ARG A 19 14.05 -2.59 10.57
C ARG A 19 12.78 -2.37 9.78
N LEU A 20 11.95 -1.44 10.24
CA LEU A 20 10.63 -1.21 9.66
C LEU A 20 10.64 0.01 8.75
N THR A 21 10.29 -0.19 7.48
CA THR A 21 10.09 0.91 6.53
C THR A 21 8.61 1.23 6.48
N SER A 22 8.27 2.46 6.83
CA SER A 22 6.88 2.90 6.89
C SER A 22 6.74 4.37 6.56
N ALA A 23 5.52 4.78 6.24
CA ALA A 23 5.15 6.18 6.08
C ALA A 23 3.99 6.50 7.00
N PHE A 24 3.96 7.74 7.48
CA PHE A 24 2.89 8.24 8.35
C PHE A 24 2.11 9.29 7.58
N ILE A 25 0.80 9.12 7.48
CA ILE A 25 -0.06 10.01 6.70
C ILE A 25 -1.27 10.46 7.52
N HIS A 26 -1.90 11.54 7.08
CA HIS A 26 -3.13 12.02 7.71
C HIS A 26 -4.24 10.99 7.53
N SER A 27 -5.10 10.85 8.55
CA SER A 27 -6.16 9.84 8.54
C SER A 27 -7.12 9.95 7.36
N SER A 28 -7.38 11.18 6.86
CA SER A 28 -8.23 11.38 5.68
C SER A 28 -7.64 10.72 4.44
N TYR A 29 -6.33 10.90 4.24
CA TYR A 29 -5.62 10.25 3.11
C TYR A 29 -5.58 8.74 3.29
N TRP A 30 -5.41 8.26 4.53
CA TRP A 30 -5.43 6.84 4.83
C TRP A 30 -6.79 6.22 4.50
N ASP A 31 -7.87 6.89 4.86
CA ASP A 31 -9.23 6.43 4.55
C ASP A 31 -9.47 6.39 3.03
N ALA A 32 -9.03 7.43 2.31
CA ALA A 32 -9.12 7.47 0.85
C ALA A 32 -8.35 6.33 0.20
N PHE A 33 -7.15 6.07 0.69
CA PHE A 33 -6.31 4.99 0.19
C PHE A 33 -6.94 3.62 0.48
N GLY A 34 -7.61 3.48 1.62
CA GLY A 34 -8.35 2.27 1.94
C GLY A 34 -9.47 1.99 0.93
N ASP A 35 -10.18 3.02 0.52
CA ASP A 35 -11.22 2.87 -0.51
C ASP A 35 -10.61 2.49 -1.86
N LEU A 36 -9.43 2.99 -2.18
CA LEU A 36 -8.70 2.58 -3.38
C LEU A 36 -8.35 1.09 -3.32
N LEU A 37 -7.82 0.62 -2.19
CA LEU A 37 -7.49 -0.79 -2.01
C LEU A 37 -8.73 -1.68 -2.15
N ASP A 38 -9.86 -1.24 -1.59
CA ASP A 38 -11.12 -1.96 -1.74
C ASP A 38 -11.52 -2.08 -3.21
N ALA A 39 -11.46 -0.97 -3.95
CA ALA A 39 -11.87 -0.94 -5.36
C ALA A 39 -10.96 -1.81 -6.23
N VAL A 40 -9.66 -1.80 -5.95
CA VAL A 40 -8.67 -2.52 -6.77
C VAL A 40 -8.65 -4.02 -6.47
N LEU A 41 -8.70 -4.39 -5.20
CA LEU A 41 -8.39 -5.76 -4.77
C LEU A 41 -9.60 -6.58 -4.34
N LEU A 42 -10.57 -5.95 -3.71
CA LEU A 42 -11.65 -6.70 -3.05
C LEU A 42 -12.48 -7.55 -4.01
N PRO A 43 -12.84 -7.07 -5.22
CA PRO A 43 -13.67 -7.87 -6.12
C PRO A 43 -13.05 -9.19 -6.59
N ASP A 44 -11.76 -9.17 -6.97
CA ASP A 44 -11.11 -10.31 -7.63
C ASP A 44 -9.90 -10.86 -6.88
N TYR A 45 -9.35 -10.12 -5.92
CA TYR A 45 -8.12 -10.47 -5.21
C TYR A 45 -8.30 -10.35 -3.70
N PRO A 46 -9.31 -11.04 -3.13
CA PRO A 46 -9.62 -10.87 -1.70
C PRO A 46 -8.47 -11.28 -0.76
N LYS A 47 -7.61 -12.21 -1.19
CA LYS A 47 -6.46 -12.60 -0.37
C LYS A 47 -5.42 -11.51 -0.26
N LEU A 48 -5.13 -10.82 -1.36
CA LEU A 48 -4.23 -9.66 -1.33
C LEU A 48 -4.81 -8.55 -0.48
N HIS A 49 -6.10 -8.32 -0.62
CA HIS A 49 -6.81 -7.31 0.18
C HIS A 49 -6.69 -7.63 1.68
N GLU A 50 -6.95 -8.88 2.06
CA GLU A 50 -6.88 -9.32 3.45
C GLU A 50 -5.48 -9.14 4.05
N ILE A 51 -4.44 -9.40 3.26
CA ILE A 51 -3.06 -9.25 3.70
C ILE A 51 -2.72 -7.78 3.95
N ILE A 52 -3.07 -6.91 3.00
CA ILE A 52 -2.71 -5.48 3.06
C ILE A 52 -3.62 -4.73 4.03
N LYS A 53 -4.91 -4.97 3.94
CA LYS A 53 -5.93 -4.30 4.75
C LYS A 53 -6.50 -5.29 5.76
N SER A 54 -5.69 -5.64 6.75
CA SER A 54 -6.04 -6.63 7.76
C SER A 54 -7.00 -6.06 8.80
N GLU A 55 -7.68 -6.94 9.51
CA GLU A 55 -8.56 -6.56 10.62
C GLU A 55 -7.78 -5.81 11.71
N GLU A 56 -6.59 -6.32 12.05
CA GLU A 56 -5.72 -5.66 13.04
C GLU A 56 -5.31 -4.27 12.56
N GLY A 57 -5.00 -4.14 11.26
CA GLY A 57 -4.63 -2.87 10.67
C GLY A 57 -5.76 -1.85 10.71
N GLU A 58 -7.00 -2.28 10.49
CA GLU A 58 -8.15 -1.38 10.61
C GLU A 58 -8.29 -0.84 12.03
N TYR A 59 -8.10 -1.71 13.00
CA TYR A 59 -8.19 -1.34 14.42
C TYR A 59 -7.07 -0.40 14.85
N LEU A 60 -5.84 -0.68 14.42
CA LEU A 60 -4.63 0.06 14.81
C LEU A 60 -4.24 1.17 13.82
N LYS A 61 -5.04 1.38 12.78
CA LYS A 61 -4.83 2.41 11.76
C LYS A 61 -3.54 2.24 10.95
N PHE A 62 -3.40 1.06 10.33
CA PHE A 62 -2.31 0.85 9.38
C PHE A 62 -2.75 -0.05 8.22
N TYR A 63 -2.08 0.10 7.07
CA TYR A 63 -2.07 -0.87 5.98
C TYR A 63 -0.65 -1.43 5.88
N SER A 64 -0.50 -2.68 5.46
CA SER A 64 0.81 -3.32 5.46
C SER A 64 1.04 -4.15 4.21
N PHE A 65 2.19 -3.92 3.57
CA PHE A 65 2.69 -4.74 2.46
C PHE A 65 3.71 -5.78 2.93
N ILE A 66 4.02 -5.82 4.23
CA ILE A 66 5.10 -6.64 4.80
C ILE A 66 4.92 -8.13 4.51
N GLU A 67 3.70 -8.64 4.69
CA GLU A 67 3.43 -10.07 4.59
C GLU A 67 3.26 -10.59 3.17
N LEU A 68 3.32 -9.71 2.17
CA LEU A 68 3.25 -10.13 0.78
C LEU A 68 4.55 -10.80 0.34
N ASP A 69 4.44 -11.94 -0.34
CA ASP A 69 5.60 -12.52 -1.01
C ASP A 69 5.92 -11.72 -2.28
N LYS A 70 6.98 -12.10 -2.99
CA LYS A 70 7.41 -11.37 -4.18
C LYS A 70 6.31 -11.34 -5.25
N VAL A 71 5.65 -12.45 -5.49
CA VAL A 71 4.58 -12.54 -6.49
C VAL A 71 3.40 -11.66 -6.11
N GLY A 72 2.92 -11.78 -4.88
CA GLY A 72 1.79 -10.98 -4.38
C GLY A 72 2.11 -9.50 -4.35
N PHE A 73 3.32 -9.15 -3.95
CA PHE A 73 3.78 -7.76 -3.92
C PHE A 73 3.70 -7.12 -5.31
N ASN A 74 4.29 -7.77 -6.31
CA ASN A 74 4.30 -7.23 -7.68
C ASN A 74 2.92 -7.24 -8.30
N GLN A 75 2.09 -8.24 -8.00
CA GLN A 75 0.71 -8.27 -8.46
C GLN A 75 -0.09 -7.10 -7.90
N ALA A 76 0.01 -6.84 -6.60
CA ALA A 76 -0.69 -5.72 -5.97
C ALA A 76 -0.24 -4.38 -6.57
N VAL A 77 1.07 -4.21 -6.74
CA VAL A 77 1.63 -2.98 -7.32
C VAL A 77 1.08 -2.75 -8.73
N LYS A 78 1.10 -3.78 -9.58
CA LYS A 78 0.60 -3.67 -10.95
C LYS A 78 -0.89 -3.34 -10.97
N LEU A 79 -1.68 -4.01 -10.15
CA LEU A 79 -3.12 -3.79 -10.09
C LEU A 79 -3.46 -2.35 -9.66
N ILE A 80 -2.76 -1.83 -8.67
CA ILE A 80 -2.99 -0.46 -8.19
C ILE A 80 -2.60 0.55 -9.26
N ARG A 81 -1.43 0.36 -9.88
CA ARG A 81 -0.96 1.25 -10.95
C ARG A 81 -1.92 1.27 -12.14
N ASP A 82 -2.34 0.10 -12.58
CA ASP A 82 -3.26 -0.02 -13.72
C ASP A 82 -4.60 0.63 -13.42
N TYR A 83 -5.12 0.46 -12.20
CA TYR A 83 -6.37 1.07 -11.80
C TYR A 83 -6.29 2.61 -11.84
N ILE A 84 -5.22 3.17 -11.28
CA ILE A 84 -5.03 4.63 -11.27
C ILE A 84 -4.87 5.15 -12.68
N GLU A 85 -4.06 4.48 -13.50
CA GLU A 85 -3.80 4.89 -14.88
C GLU A 85 -5.06 4.88 -15.73
N ASN A 86 -5.98 3.95 -15.47
CA ASN A 86 -7.22 3.80 -16.24
C ASN A 86 -8.40 4.59 -15.68
N GLN A 87 -8.21 5.36 -14.62
CA GLN A 87 -9.26 6.21 -14.08
C GLN A 87 -9.65 7.30 -15.08
N GLN A 88 -10.96 7.52 -15.20
CA GLN A 88 -11.49 8.63 -15.99
C GLN A 88 -12.24 9.57 -15.04
N ASN A 89 -11.85 10.83 -15.04
CA ASN A 89 -12.48 11.86 -14.20
C ASN A 89 -12.53 11.49 -12.72
N PRO A 90 -11.39 11.18 -12.09
CA PRO A 90 -11.37 10.80 -10.68
C PRO A 90 -11.96 11.91 -9.80
N THR A 91 -12.71 11.50 -8.78
CA THR A 91 -13.25 12.43 -7.79
C THR A 91 -12.11 13.00 -6.95
N LYS A 92 -12.42 14.05 -6.18
CA LYS A 92 -11.44 14.62 -5.24
C LYS A 92 -10.93 13.56 -4.26
N TRP A 93 -11.83 12.69 -3.77
CA TRP A 93 -11.48 11.60 -2.86
C TRP A 93 -10.53 10.59 -3.52
N GLN A 94 -10.82 10.21 -4.76
CA GLN A 94 -9.96 9.32 -5.53
C GLN A 94 -8.59 9.95 -5.79
N LYS A 95 -8.55 11.26 -6.08
CA LYS A 95 -7.28 11.96 -6.27
C LYS A 95 -6.43 11.96 -4.99
N MET A 96 -7.04 12.05 -3.83
CA MET A 96 -6.34 11.94 -2.55
C MET A 96 -5.68 10.57 -2.41
N ALA A 97 -6.41 9.50 -2.74
CA ALA A 97 -5.84 8.15 -2.72
C ALA A 97 -4.70 8.00 -3.72
N ASN A 98 -4.86 8.55 -4.91
CA ASN A 98 -3.82 8.51 -5.94
C ASN A 98 -2.53 9.18 -5.48
N VAL A 99 -2.64 10.32 -4.79
CA VAL A 99 -1.49 11.04 -4.22
C VAL A 99 -0.77 10.16 -3.20
N VAL A 100 -1.50 9.46 -2.35
CA VAL A 100 -0.88 8.53 -1.38
C VAL A 100 -0.03 7.49 -2.11
N TRP A 101 -0.58 6.90 -3.17
CA TRP A 101 0.16 5.90 -3.93
C TRP A 101 1.38 6.51 -4.65
N GLU A 102 1.16 7.56 -5.42
CA GLU A 102 2.19 8.13 -6.29
C GLU A 102 3.29 8.85 -5.53
N ASP A 103 2.94 9.63 -4.50
CA ASP A 103 3.89 10.49 -3.80
C ASP A 103 4.45 9.87 -2.54
N VAL A 104 3.71 8.98 -1.90
CA VAL A 104 4.13 8.37 -0.63
C VAL A 104 4.60 6.93 -0.82
N ALA A 105 3.79 6.09 -1.44
CA ALA A 105 4.09 4.66 -1.56
C ALA A 105 5.14 4.34 -2.63
N GLU A 106 4.99 4.87 -3.84
CA GLU A 106 5.88 4.54 -4.97
C GLU A 106 7.36 4.66 -4.65
N PRO A 107 7.85 5.72 -3.98
CA PRO A 107 9.27 5.80 -3.65
C PRO A 107 9.78 4.63 -2.81
N TYR A 108 8.96 4.09 -1.91
CA TYR A 108 9.33 2.91 -1.13
C TYR A 108 9.18 1.62 -1.94
N ILE A 109 8.15 1.55 -2.77
CA ILE A 109 7.86 0.37 -3.60
C ILE A 109 9.02 0.09 -4.54
N ILE A 110 9.51 1.09 -5.26
CA ILE A 110 10.57 0.90 -6.26
C ILE A 110 11.93 0.55 -5.63
N GLN A 111 12.11 0.81 -4.34
CA GLN A 111 13.33 0.47 -3.60
C GLN A 111 13.24 -0.89 -2.90
N ASP A 112 12.07 -1.50 -2.89
CA ASP A 112 11.85 -2.79 -2.23
C ASP A 112 12.52 -3.90 -3.04
N GLU A 113 13.21 -4.82 -2.35
CA GLU A 113 13.92 -5.91 -3.02
C GLU A 113 12.99 -6.88 -3.76
N ARG A 114 11.70 -6.91 -3.38
CA ARG A 114 10.68 -7.72 -4.07
C ARG A 114 10.26 -7.10 -5.40
N TYR A 115 10.49 -5.80 -5.58
CA TYR A 115 10.01 -5.06 -6.75
C TYR A 115 10.67 -5.56 -8.03
N ASP A 116 9.84 -5.82 -9.05
CA ASP A 116 10.27 -6.27 -10.36
C ASP A 116 9.88 -5.21 -11.39
N VAL A 117 10.89 -4.59 -12.03
CA VAL A 117 10.67 -3.53 -13.01
C VAL A 117 10.03 -4.05 -14.30
N ASN A 118 10.05 -5.35 -14.52
CA ASN A 118 9.45 -6.00 -15.70
C ASN A 118 8.42 -7.03 -15.24
N PRO A 119 7.31 -6.57 -14.66
CA PRO A 119 6.28 -7.47 -14.15
C PRO A 119 5.56 -8.25 -15.23
#